data_c5f79d2603c05bdd24cc6058696efd04
#
_entry.id   c5f79d2603c05bdd24cc6058696efd04
#
_cell.length_a   1.000
_cell.length_b   1.000
_cell.length_c   1.000
_cell.angle_alpha   90.00
_cell.angle_beta   90.00
_cell.angle_gamma   90.00
#
_symmetry.space_group_name_H-M   'P 1'
#
loop_
_entity.id
_entity.type
_entity.pdbx_description
1 polymer ?
#
loop_
_entity_poly.entity_id
_entity_poly.type
_entity_poly.pdbx_seq_one_letter_code
_entity_poly.pdbx_strand_id
1 'polypeptide(L)'
;YFALLCVIGVPIAISLGLSTLATIICSQTLPIEYMAQVCFTSIDSFPIMAIPFFIAAGEYMGAGGLSKRLLNLADEIVGGLYGGIGLTAVVTCMFFGAISGSGPATVAAIGALTIPAMIERGYDKFFSAALGAAAGCVGVMIPPSNPFVVYGVSSQVSIGDLFMGGIVPGILTGIVLMLYCYFYSKKRGWRGEQKERNLSLIHI
;
A
#
# COMPACT_ATOMS: atom_id res chain seq x y z
N TYR A 1 -4.21 -24.52 16.63
CA TYR A 1 -5.20 -23.57 17.17
C TYR A 1 -5.41 -22.39 16.24
N PHE A 2 -4.38 -21.68 15.79
CA PHE A 2 -4.49 -20.48 14.94
C PHE A 2 -5.30 -20.74 13.65
N ALA A 3 -4.90 -21.76 12.87
CA ALA A 3 -5.58 -22.08 11.61
C ALA A 3 -7.06 -22.43 11.82
N LEU A 4 -7.37 -23.14 12.91
CA LEU A 4 -8.75 -23.51 13.23
C LEU A 4 -9.62 -22.27 13.55
N LEU A 5 -9.09 -21.33 14.31
CA LEU A 5 -9.77 -20.06 14.62
C LEU A 5 -10.00 -19.21 13.37
N CYS A 6 -9.01 -19.17 12.45
CA CYS A 6 -9.15 -18.47 11.19
C CYS A 6 -10.25 -19.09 10.28
N VAL A 7 -10.35 -20.42 10.23
CA VAL A 7 -11.38 -21.12 9.44
C VAL A 7 -12.79 -20.85 10.00
N ILE A 8 -12.94 -20.68 11.31
CA ILE A 8 -14.22 -20.31 11.96
C ILE A 8 -14.59 -18.82 11.71
N GLY A 9 -13.67 -18.03 11.11
CA GLY A 9 -13.92 -16.63 10.80
C GLY A 9 -13.59 -15.64 11.94
N VAL A 10 -12.82 -16.09 12.94
CA VAL A 10 -12.35 -15.19 14.01
C VAL A 10 -11.30 -14.22 13.43
N PRO A 11 -11.37 -12.90 13.76
CA PRO A 11 -10.37 -11.93 13.30
C PRO A 11 -8.92 -12.36 13.62
N ILE A 12 -8.01 -12.12 12.68
CA ILE A 12 -6.62 -12.62 12.75
C ILE A 12 -5.92 -12.22 14.05
N ALA A 13 -6.09 -10.97 14.51
CA ALA A 13 -5.47 -10.49 15.74
C ALA A 13 -5.94 -11.27 16.98
N ILE A 14 -7.25 -11.56 17.06
CA ILE A 14 -7.83 -12.34 18.15
C ILE A 14 -7.39 -13.80 18.04
N SER A 15 -7.33 -14.34 16.82
CA SER A 15 -6.88 -15.72 16.57
C SER A 15 -5.41 -15.91 17.00
N LEU A 16 -4.55 -14.92 16.75
CA LEU A 16 -3.17 -14.92 17.21
C LEU A 16 -3.09 -14.89 18.75
N GLY A 17 -3.81 -13.97 19.40
CA GLY A 17 -3.83 -13.85 20.86
C GLY A 17 -4.33 -15.12 21.54
N LEU A 18 -5.49 -15.65 21.09
CA LEU A 18 -6.08 -16.86 21.67
C LEU A 18 -5.22 -18.10 21.43
N SER A 19 -4.61 -18.25 20.25
CA SER A 19 -3.74 -19.39 19.97
C SER A 19 -2.47 -19.35 20.79
N THR A 20 -1.89 -18.18 21.00
CA THR A 20 -0.72 -17.99 21.88
C THR A 20 -1.08 -18.30 23.33
N LEU A 21 -2.20 -17.79 23.81
CA LEU A 21 -2.69 -18.06 25.17
C LEU A 21 -2.93 -19.57 25.37
N ALA A 22 -3.63 -20.21 24.44
CA ALA A 22 -3.86 -21.66 24.49
C ALA A 22 -2.55 -22.45 24.50
N THR A 23 -1.56 -22.04 23.73
CA THR A 23 -0.24 -22.69 23.70
C THR A 23 0.47 -22.54 25.05
N ILE A 24 0.49 -21.36 25.65
CA ILE A 24 1.10 -21.12 26.97
C ILE A 24 0.45 -21.99 28.05
N ILE A 25 -0.89 -22.05 28.08
CA ILE A 25 -1.63 -22.85 29.05
C ILE A 25 -1.35 -24.36 28.86
N CYS A 26 -1.34 -24.83 27.59
CA CYS A 26 -1.11 -26.25 27.32
C CYS A 26 0.34 -26.68 27.53
N SER A 27 1.31 -25.83 27.20
CA SER A 27 2.73 -26.17 27.30
C SER A 27 3.31 -25.92 28.70
N GLN A 28 2.68 -25.08 29.50
CA GLN A 28 3.14 -24.64 30.84
C GLN A 28 4.60 -24.15 30.87
N THR A 29 5.11 -23.70 29.72
CA THR A 29 6.51 -23.27 29.58
C THR A 29 6.75 -21.85 30.07
N LEU A 30 5.70 -21.00 30.05
CA LEU A 30 5.76 -19.59 30.42
C LEU A 30 4.58 -19.23 31.33
N PRO A 31 4.75 -18.32 32.30
CA PRO A 31 3.64 -17.81 33.09
C PRO A 31 2.68 -16.97 32.20
N ILE A 32 1.39 -16.98 32.53
CA ILE A 32 0.35 -16.27 31.75
C ILE A 32 0.61 -14.75 31.74
N GLU A 33 1.15 -14.21 32.84
CA GLU A 33 1.54 -12.82 32.99
C GLU A 33 2.55 -12.37 31.95
N TYR A 34 3.39 -13.28 31.45
CA TYR A 34 4.37 -13.01 30.40
C TYR A 34 3.70 -12.54 29.10
N MET A 35 2.56 -13.12 28.73
CA MET A 35 1.80 -12.69 27.55
C MET A 35 1.36 -11.22 27.69
N ALA A 36 0.80 -10.84 28.85
CA ALA A 36 0.38 -9.47 29.08
C ALA A 36 1.58 -8.51 29.05
N GLN A 37 2.68 -8.88 29.69
CA GLN A 37 3.92 -8.09 29.70
C GLN A 37 4.45 -7.87 28.28
N VAL A 38 4.54 -8.92 27.46
CA VAL A 38 5.02 -8.82 26.06
C VAL A 38 4.08 -7.98 25.20
N CYS A 39 2.76 -8.10 25.39
CA CYS A 39 1.81 -7.25 24.66
C CYS A 39 2.04 -5.75 24.96
N PHE A 40 2.26 -5.38 26.20
CA PHE A 40 2.53 -3.98 26.55
C PHE A 40 3.91 -3.51 26.09
N THR A 41 4.96 -4.28 26.37
CA THR A 41 6.33 -3.88 26.01
C THR A 41 6.60 -3.86 24.50
N SER A 42 5.91 -4.70 23.72
CA SER A 42 6.04 -4.70 22.26
C SER A 42 5.44 -3.46 21.63
N ILE A 43 4.41 -2.87 22.25
CA ILE A 43 3.79 -1.64 21.75
C ILE A 43 4.55 -0.40 22.22
N ASP A 44 5.18 -0.46 23.39
CA ASP A 44 5.99 0.61 23.97
C ASP A 44 7.36 0.70 23.29
N SER A 45 7.32 1.01 22.01
CA SER A 45 8.49 1.14 21.14
C SER A 45 8.36 2.41 20.31
N PHE A 46 9.37 3.30 20.42
CA PHE A 46 9.38 4.55 19.68
C PHE A 46 9.17 4.38 18.16
N PRO A 47 9.78 3.42 17.47
CA PRO A 47 9.51 3.21 16.05
C PRO A 47 8.06 2.77 15.75
N ILE A 48 7.43 1.98 16.62
CA ILE A 48 6.04 1.56 16.41
C ILE A 48 5.08 2.73 16.57
N MET A 49 5.38 3.69 17.43
CA MET A 49 4.59 4.92 17.56
C MET A 49 4.56 5.75 16.26
N ALA A 50 5.52 5.60 15.36
CA ALA A 50 5.52 6.27 14.08
C ALA A 50 4.36 5.82 13.18
N ILE A 51 3.88 4.57 13.30
CA ILE A 51 2.83 4.00 12.46
C ILE A 51 1.50 4.78 12.55
N PRO A 52 0.92 5.05 13.74
CA PRO A 52 -0.28 5.87 13.85
C PRO A 52 -0.12 7.26 13.23
N PHE A 53 1.05 7.89 13.39
CA PHE A 53 1.31 9.20 12.79
C PHE A 53 1.40 9.15 11.27
N PHE A 54 2.02 8.13 10.69
CA PHE A 54 2.02 7.94 9.24
C PHE A 54 0.61 7.69 8.69
N ILE A 55 -0.21 6.88 9.39
CA ILE A 55 -1.59 6.64 9.01
C ILE A 55 -2.39 7.94 9.06
N ALA A 56 -2.30 8.68 10.18
CA ALA A 56 -2.99 9.96 10.33
C ALA A 56 -2.55 10.98 9.26
N ALA A 57 -1.25 11.08 8.99
CA ALA A 57 -0.73 11.95 7.94
C ALA A 57 -1.29 11.56 6.56
N GLY A 58 -1.33 10.27 6.23
CA GLY A 58 -1.92 9.74 4.99
C GLY A 58 -3.40 10.09 4.85
N GLU A 59 -4.18 9.94 5.92
CA GLU A 59 -5.61 10.28 5.95
C GLU A 59 -5.85 11.79 5.79
N TYR A 60 -5.11 12.64 6.51
CA TYR A 60 -5.22 14.10 6.36
C TYR A 60 -4.81 14.57 4.97
N MET A 61 -3.76 13.99 4.38
CA MET A 61 -3.34 14.33 3.02
C MET A 61 -4.36 13.83 1.98
N GLY A 62 -4.95 12.66 2.19
CA GLY A 62 -6.03 12.14 1.35
C GLY A 62 -7.26 13.05 1.37
N ALA A 63 -7.72 13.43 2.57
CA ALA A 63 -8.84 14.34 2.77
C ALA A 63 -8.53 15.76 2.24
N GLY A 64 -7.26 16.20 2.33
CA GLY A 64 -6.78 17.48 1.79
C GLY A 64 -6.68 17.54 0.26
N GLY A 65 -7.07 16.46 -0.46
CA GLY A 65 -7.10 16.41 -1.91
C GLY A 65 -5.75 16.13 -2.57
N LEU A 66 -4.73 15.72 -1.81
CA LEU A 66 -3.40 15.38 -2.36
C LEU A 66 -3.50 14.22 -3.37
N SER A 67 -4.34 13.22 -3.10
CA SER A 67 -4.58 12.09 -4.02
C SER A 67 -4.97 12.57 -5.42
N LYS A 68 -5.89 13.56 -5.49
CA LYS A 68 -6.35 14.14 -6.76
C LYS A 68 -5.26 14.95 -7.46
N ARG A 69 -4.44 15.68 -6.71
CA ARG A 69 -3.31 16.45 -7.28
C ARG A 69 -2.23 15.54 -7.82
N LEU A 70 -1.89 14.47 -7.09
CA LEU A 70 -0.94 13.45 -7.54
C LEU A 70 -1.44 12.71 -8.79
N LEU A 71 -2.74 12.41 -8.85
CA LEU A 71 -3.36 11.84 -10.05
C LEU A 71 -3.21 12.78 -11.26
N ASN A 72 -3.51 14.06 -11.09
CA ASN A 72 -3.37 15.01 -12.17
C ASN A 72 -1.92 15.14 -12.64
N LEU A 73 -0.96 15.22 -11.72
CA LEU A 73 0.47 15.26 -12.05
C LEU A 73 0.91 14.00 -12.80
N ALA A 74 0.52 12.82 -12.34
CA ALA A 74 0.84 11.56 -13.01
C ALA A 74 0.17 11.47 -14.39
N ASP A 75 -1.07 11.96 -14.53
CA ASP A 75 -1.80 11.99 -15.80
C ASP A 75 -1.10 12.87 -16.84
N GLU A 76 -0.52 14.00 -16.43
CA GLU A 76 0.27 14.83 -17.33
C GLU A 76 1.55 14.15 -17.83
N ILE A 77 2.15 13.27 -17.03
CA ILE A 77 3.39 12.57 -17.38
C ILE A 77 3.12 11.35 -18.27
N VAL A 78 2.16 10.51 -17.88
CA VAL A 78 1.94 9.19 -18.51
C VAL A 78 0.55 9.01 -19.11
N GLY A 79 -0.39 9.93 -18.90
CA GLY A 79 -1.79 9.79 -19.27
C GLY A 79 -2.04 9.66 -20.78
N GLY A 80 -1.20 10.24 -21.63
CA GLY A 80 -1.30 10.16 -23.09
C GLY A 80 -0.83 8.84 -23.72
N LEU A 81 -0.22 7.94 -22.91
CA LEU A 81 0.28 6.65 -23.39
C LEU A 81 -0.83 5.59 -23.50
N TYR A 82 -0.53 4.45 -24.14
CA TYR A 82 -1.41 3.30 -24.05
C TYR A 82 -1.54 2.85 -22.58
N GLY A 83 -2.77 2.69 -22.14
CA GLY A 83 -3.01 2.41 -20.71
C GLY A 83 -2.94 3.63 -19.81
N GLY A 84 -2.99 4.85 -20.36
CA GLY A 84 -2.73 6.11 -19.66
C GLY A 84 -3.28 6.17 -18.25
N ILE A 85 -4.58 5.99 -18.06
CA ILE A 85 -5.20 6.05 -16.71
C ILE A 85 -4.71 4.93 -15.79
N GLY A 86 -4.41 3.73 -16.33
CA GLY A 86 -3.82 2.65 -15.54
C GLY A 86 -2.38 2.98 -15.11
N LEU A 87 -1.58 3.55 -16.01
CA LEU A 87 -0.23 4.04 -15.70
C LEU A 87 -0.27 5.16 -14.66
N THR A 88 -1.18 6.12 -14.83
CA THR A 88 -1.45 7.18 -13.87
C THR A 88 -1.77 6.62 -12.48
N ALA A 89 -2.61 5.59 -12.40
CA ALA A 89 -2.94 4.92 -11.15
C ALA A 89 -1.70 4.30 -10.49
N VAL A 90 -0.85 3.59 -11.24
CA VAL A 90 0.38 2.98 -10.72
C VAL A 90 1.34 4.04 -10.17
N VAL A 91 1.64 5.08 -10.96
CA VAL A 91 2.53 6.17 -10.55
C VAL A 91 2.00 6.87 -9.31
N THR A 92 0.70 7.15 -9.28
CA THR A 92 0.07 7.81 -8.12
C THR A 92 0.12 6.93 -6.88
N CYS A 93 -0.12 5.61 -7.01
CA CYS A 93 0.01 4.66 -5.90
C CYS A 93 1.45 4.60 -5.36
N MET A 94 2.46 4.67 -6.23
CA MET A 94 3.86 4.72 -5.79
C MET A 94 4.15 5.95 -4.93
N PHE A 95 3.72 7.13 -5.38
CA PHE A 95 3.90 8.37 -4.62
C PHE A 95 3.06 8.40 -3.35
N PHE A 96 1.77 8.10 -3.44
CA PHE A 96 0.87 8.14 -2.29
C PHE A 96 1.23 7.06 -1.26
N GLY A 97 1.59 5.87 -1.71
CA GLY A 97 2.05 4.79 -0.84
C GLY A 97 3.33 5.14 -0.09
N ALA A 98 4.27 5.81 -0.77
CA ALA A 98 5.49 6.34 -0.15
C ALA A 98 5.24 7.44 0.91
N ILE A 99 4.04 8.01 0.96
CA ILE A 99 3.66 8.99 1.98
C ILE A 99 2.87 8.32 3.10
N SER A 100 1.87 7.49 2.75
CA SER A 100 0.96 6.85 3.70
C SER A 100 1.57 5.65 4.42
N GLY A 101 2.55 4.99 3.82
CA GLY A 101 3.16 3.75 4.32
C GLY A 101 2.21 2.55 4.40
N SER A 102 0.99 2.66 3.85
CA SER A 102 -0.08 1.68 3.97
C SER A 102 -0.66 1.29 2.61
N GLY A 103 -0.53 0.01 2.24
CA GLY A 103 -1.08 -0.52 1.00
C GLY A 103 -2.61 -0.43 0.93
N PRO A 104 -3.34 -0.94 1.92
CA PRO A 104 -4.80 -0.83 1.94
C PRO A 104 -5.31 0.60 1.86
N ALA A 105 -4.71 1.55 2.58
CA ALA A 105 -5.08 2.96 2.50
C ALA A 105 -4.81 3.55 1.10
N THR A 106 -3.68 3.19 0.49
CA THR A 106 -3.34 3.59 -0.88
C THR A 106 -4.36 3.06 -1.89
N VAL A 107 -4.72 1.77 -1.80
CA VAL A 107 -5.74 1.17 -2.68
C VAL A 107 -7.09 1.84 -2.47
N ALA A 108 -7.50 2.11 -1.24
CA ALA A 108 -8.76 2.77 -0.93
C ALA A 108 -8.78 4.20 -1.51
N ALA A 109 -7.74 5.00 -1.27
CA ALA A 109 -7.70 6.40 -1.69
C ALA A 109 -7.58 6.56 -3.22
N ILE A 110 -6.67 5.83 -3.85
CA ILE A 110 -6.39 5.98 -5.29
C ILE A 110 -7.31 5.08 -6.11
N GLY A 111 -7.56 3.83 -5.66
CA GLY A 111 -8.43 2.89 -6.34
C GLY A 111 -9.88 3.37 -6.43
N ALA A 112 -10.39 4.04 -5.39
CA ALA A 112 -11.74 4.64 -5.42
C ALA A 112 -11.92 5.66 -6.54
N LEU A 113 -10.86 6.34 -6.94
CA LEU A 113 -10.88 7.33 -8.02
C LEU A 113 -10.56 6.69 -9.38
N THR A 114 -9.59 5.80 -9.43
CA THR A 114 -9.04 5.31 -10.71
C THR A 114 -9.79 4.10 -11.26
N ILE A 115 -10.28 3.18 -10.42
CA ILE A 115 -10.98 1.98 -10.87
C ILE A 115 -12.27 2.33 -11.62
N PRO A 116 -13.19 3.17 -11.08
CA PRO A 116 -14.38 3.60 -11.82
C PRO A 116 -14.01 4.30 -13.14
N ALA A 117 -13.05 5.23 -13.09
CA ALA A 117 -12.60 5.97 -14.27
C ALA A 117 -11.96 5.07 -15.35
N MET A 118 -11.28 3.99 -14.96
CA MET A 118 -10.80 2.97 -15.92
C MET A 118 -11.97 2.23 -16.58
N ILE A 119 -12.98 1.82 -15.78
CA ILE A 119 -14.15 1.09 -16.28
C ILE A 119 -14.95 1.98 -17.25
N GLU A 120 -15.17 3.26 -16.91
CA GLU A 120 -15.83 4.24 -17.78
C GLU A 120 -15.13 4.42 -19.13
N ARG A 121 -13.80 4.29 -19.15
CA ARG A 121 -12.97 4.34 -20.38
C ARG A 121 -12.85 2.98 -21.09
N GLY A 122 -13.68 2.00 -20.73
CA GLY A 122 -13.77 0.71 -21.39
C GLY A 122 -12.73 -0.32 -20.98
N TYR A 123 -12.00 -0.09 -19.86
CA TYR A 123 -11.13 -1.12 -19.33
C TYR A 123 -11.93 -2.25 -18.68
N ASP A 124 -11.39 -3.45 -18.76
CA ASP A 124 -11.98 -4.60 -18.06
C ASP A 124 -11.97 -4.37 -16.54
N LYS A 125 -13.12 -4.65 -15.89
CA LYS A 125 -13.29 -4.41 -14.44
C LYS A 125 -12.36 -5.23 -13.57
N PHE A 126 -12.07 -6.47 -13.99
CA PHE A 126 -11.17 -7.36 -13.24
C PHE A 126 -9.72 -6.89 -13.39
N PHE A 127 -9.33 -6.47 -14.59
CA PHE A 127 -8.03 -5.86 -14.83
C PHE A 127 -7.85 -4.58 -14.00
N SER A 128 -8.84 -3.70 -13.97
CA SER A 128 -8.80 -2.44 -13.23
C SER A 128 -8.65 -2.67 -11.72
N ALA A 129 -9.42 -3.61 -11.16
CA ALA A 129 -9.32 -3.97 -9.74
C ALA A 129 -7.98 -4.63 -9.41
N ALA A 130 -7.51 -5.57 -10.24
CA ALA A 130 -6.23 -6.25 -10.05
C ALA A 130 -5.05 -5.27 -10.14
N LEU A 131 -5.07 -4.35 -11.11
CA LEU A 131 -4.04 -3.32 -11.25
C LEU A 131 -4.01 -2.39 -10.04
N GLY A 132 -5.17 -1.94 -9.55
CA GLY A 132 -5.29 -1.10 -8.37
C GLY A 132 -4.74 -1.78 -7.12
N ALA A 133 -5.08 -3.04 -6.90
CA ALA A 133 -4.57 -3.83 -5.78
C ALA A 133 -3.04 -4.01 -5.86
N ALA A 134 -2.52 -4.40 -7.03
CA ALA A 134 -1.08 -4.56 -7.25
C ALA A 134 -0.31 -3.25 -7.07
N ALA A 135 -0.83 -2.14 -7.60
CA ALA A 135 -0.22 -0.83 -7.47
C ALA A 135 -0.15 -0.36 -6.00
N GLY A 136 -1.19 -0.63 -5.20
CA GLY A 136 -1.17 -0.33 -3.76
C GLY A 136 -0.10 -1.11 -3.00
N CYS A 137 0.14 -2.38 -3.37
CA CYS A 137 1.23 -3.17 -2.79
C CYS A 137 2.61 -2.60 -3.14
N VAL A 138 2.80 -2.08 -4.36
CA VAL A 138 4.07 -1.44 -4.77
C VAL A 138 4.34 -0.19 -3.92
N GLY A 139 3.30 0.62 -3.64
CA GLY A 139 3.44 1.82 -2.82
C GLY A 139 4.01 1.56 -1.43
N VAL A 140 3.67 0.43 -0.82
CA VAL A 140 4.19 0.04 0.51
C VAL A 140 5.66 -0.34 0.52
N MET A 141 6.20 -0.77 -0.62
CA MET A 141 7.63 -1.13 -0.74
C MET A 141 8.54 0.10 -0.75
N ILE A 142 8.01 1.26 -1.14
CA ILE A 142 8.76 2.53 -1.18
C ILE A 142 8.62 3.22 0.20
N PRO A 143 9.72 3.56 0.88
CA PRO A 143 9.66 4.16 2.21
C PRO A 143 8.98 5.55 2.25
N PRO A 144 8.38 5.90 3.40
CA PRO A 144 8.25 5.11 4.63
C PRO A 144 7.23 3.97 4.50
N SER A 145 7.44 2.87 5.21
CA SER A 145 6.63 1.65 5.11
C SER A 145 6.30 1.12 6.51
N ASN A 146 5.02 1.02 6.84
CA ASN A 146 4.58 0.46 8.12
C ASN A 146 5.03 -1.00 8.31
N PRO A 147 4.94 -1.90 7.31
CA PRO A 147 5.47 -3.25 7.43
C PRO A 147 6.97 -3.31 7.73
N PHE A 148 7.78 -2.42 7.15
CA PHE A 148 9.22 -2.39 7.44
C PHE A 148 9.52 -1.93 8.86
N VAL A 149 8.73 -1.00 9.40
CA VAL A 149 8.83 -0.59 10.81
C VAL A 149 8.53 -1.78 11.73
N VAL A 150 7.41 -2.48 11.50
CA VAL A 150 7.02 -3.66 12.29
C VAL A 150 8.08 -4.75 12.20
N TYR A 151 8.57 -5.05 11.00
CA TYR A 151 9.59 -6.06 10.78
C TYR A 151 10.92 -5.67 11.46
N GLY A 152 11.36 -4.42 11.32
CA GLY A 152 12.60 -3.94 11.91
C GLY A 152 12.59 -4.04 13.43
N VAL A 153 11.48 -3.68 14.09
CA VAL A 153 11.31 -3.82 15.53
C VAL A 153 11.30 -5.28 15.95
N SER A 154 10.54 -6.13 15.24
CA SER A 154 10.41 -7.54 15.60
C SER A 154 11.70 -8.33 15.40
N SER A 155 12.47 -7.99 14.37
CA SER A 155 13.71 -8.68 13.99
C SER A 155 14.97 -8.03 14.56
N GLN A 156 14.83 -6.90 15.27
CA GLN A 156 15.95 -6.11 15.80
C GLN A 156 16.94 -5.65 14.71
N VAL A 157 16.42 -5.37 13.49
CA VAL A 157 17.19 -4.90 12.35
C VAL A 157 16.97 -3.39 12.19
N SER A 158 17.97 -2.69 11.66
CA SER A 158 17.89 -1.26 11.38
C SER A 158 16.74 -0.95 10.41
N ILE A 159 15.79 -0.14 10.85
CA ILE A 159 14.64 0.31 10.02
C ILE A 159 15.14 1.19 8.87
N GLY A 160 16.20 1.98 9.10
CA GLY A 160 16.83 2.80 8.06
C GLY A 160 17.39 1.95 6.92
N ASP A 161 18.07 0.86 7.24
CA ASP A 161 18.63 -0.05 6.24
C ASP A 161 17.53 -0.80 5.46
N LEU A 162 16.43 -1.18 6.15
CA LEU A 162 15.24 -1.74 5.50
C LEU A 162 14.60 -0.75 4.53
N PHE A 163 14.50 0.50 4.92
CA PHE A 163 13.99 1.56 4.05
C PHE A 163 14.87 1.74 2.81
N MET A 164 16.17 1.84 2.98
CA MET A 164 17.11 1.96 1.86
C MET A 164 17.05 0.73 0.94
N GLY A 165 16.96 -0.47 1.52
CA GLY A 165 16.80 -1.72 0.78
C GLY A 165 15.48 -1.84 0.01
N GLY A 166 14.41 -1.19 0.47
CA GLY A 166 13.08 -1.22 -0.15
C GLY A 166 12.94 -0.32 -1.39
N ILE A 167 13.74 0.73 -1.52
CA ILE A 167 13.62 1.71 -2.61
C ILE A 167 13.80 1.04 -3.98
N VAL A 168 14.88 0.32 -4.16
CA VAL A 168 15.22 -0.29 -5.46
C VAL A 168 14.19 -1.34 -5.89
N PRO A 169 13.82 -2.32 -5.04
CA PRO A 169 12.76 -3.28 -5.38
C PRO A 169 11.40 -2.61 -5.62
N GLY A 170 11.05 -1.59 -4.84
CA GLY A 170 9.80 -0.85 -5.00
C GLY A 170 9.70 -0.16 -6.35
N ILE A 171 10.74 0.59 -6.73
CA ILE A 171 10.80 1.27 -8.04
C ILE A 171 10.80 0.24 -9.17
N LEU A 172 11.60 -0.82 -9.07
CA LEU A 172 11.67 -1.86 -10.09
C LEU A 172 10.31 -2.54 -10.31
N THR A 173 9.62 -2.89 -9.22
CA THR A 173 8.29 -3.51 -9.29
C THR A 173 7.27 -2.55 -9.90
N GLY A 174 7.33 -1.28 -9.55
CA GLY A 174 6.49 -0.24 -10.16
C GLY A 174 6.72 -0.11 -11.67
N ILE A 175 7.98 -0.10 -12.10
CA ILE A 175 8.33 -0.07 -13.54
C ILE A 175 7.81 -1.31 -14.25
N VAL A 176 8.00 -2.50 -13.70
CA VAL A 176 7.51 -3.76 -14.29
C VAL A 176 5.99 -3.74 -14.41
N LEU A 177 5.29 -3.26 -13.39
CA LEU A 177 3.83 -3.14 -13.41
C LEU A 177 3.36 -2.11 -14.47
N MET A 178 4.06 -0.99 -14.61
CA MET A 178 3.78 -0.01 -15.67
C MET A 178 4.01 -0.59 -17.07
N LEU A 179 5.10 -1.32 -17.28
CA LEU A 179 5.37 -2.00 -18.56
C LEU A 179 4.28 -3.03 -18.89
N TYR A 180 3.89 -3.84 -17.90
CA TYR A 180 2.79 -4.79 -18.07
C TYR A 180 1.49 -4.08 -18.45
N CYS A 181 1.12 -3.03 -17.73
CA CYS A 181 -0.07 -2.22 -18.01
C CYS A 181 -0.02 -1.64 -19.44
N TYR A 182 1.11 -1.07 -19.84
CA TYR A 182 1.31 -0.51 -21.17
C TYR A 182 1.12 -1.54 -22.29
N PHE A 183 1.83 -2.68 -22.21
CA PHE A 183 1.75 -3.71 -23.27
C PHE A 183 0.37 -4.36 -23.33
N TYR A 184 -0.24 -4.63 -22.17
CA TYR A 184 -1.58 -5.20 -22.09
C TYR A 184 -2.62 -4.24 -22.70
N SER A 185 -2.56 -2.97 -22.35
CA SER A 185 -3.46 -1.93 -22.87
C SER A 185 -3.26 -1.68 -24.35
N LYS A 186 -2.01 -1.73 -24.85
CA LYS A 186 -1.70 -1.63 -26.28
C LYS A 186 -2.34 -2.77 -27.07
N LYS A 187 -2.31 -4.00 -26.56
CA LYS A 187 -2.95 -5.16 -27.18
C LYS A 187 -4.48 -5.04 -27.24
N ARG A 188 -5.09 -4.35 -26.26
CA ARG A 188 -6.54 -4.13 -26.16
C ARG A 188 -7.00 -2.84 -26.84
N GLY A 189 -6.07 -2.00 -27.32
CA GLY A 189 -6.39 -0.72 -27.95
C GLY A 189 -6.81 0.38 -26.98
N TRP A 190 -6.58 0.21 -25.67
CA TRP A 190 -6.92 1.22 -24.67
C TRP A 190 -5.87 2.34 -24.69
N ARG A 191 -6.21 3.42 -25.39
CA ARG A 191 -5.34 4.59 -25.54
C ARG A 191 -5.78 5.68 -24.56
N GLY A 192 -4.81 6.36 -23.95
CA GLY A 192 -5.05 7.53 -23.14
C GLY A 192 -5.54 8.71 -23.99
N GLU A 193 -6.29 9.62 -23.40
CA GLU A 193 -6.67 10.87 -24.08
C GLU A 193 -5.42 11.75 -24.22
N GLN A 194 -5.15 12.21 -25.44
CA GLN A 194 -4.20 13.29 -25.67
C GLN A 194 -4.85 14.59 -25.20
N LYS A 195 -4.72 14.89 -23.91
CA LYS A 195 -5.01 16.23 -23.40
C LYS A 195 -3.92 17.15 -23.93
N GLU A 196 -4.31 18.29 -24.52
CA GLU A 196 -3.33 19.34 -24.85
C GLU A 196 -2.50 19.61 -23.59
N ARG A 197 -1.18 19.45 -23.70
CA ARG A 197 -0.23 19.68 -22.60
C ARG A 197 -0.26 21.13 -22.22
N ASN A 198 -1.18 21.54 -21.38
CA ASN A 198 -1.10 22.79 -20.68
C ASN A 198 -0.04 22.65 -19.58
N LEU A 199 1.20 22.94 -19.93
CA LEU A 199 2.36 23.03 -19.03
C LEU A 199 2.23 24.19 -18.01
N SER A 200 1.04 24.46 -17.54
CA SER A 200 0.84 25.37 -16.41
C SER A 200 1.11 24.64 -15.08
N LEU A 201 2.33 24.14 -14.93
CA LEU A 201 2.87 23.62 -13.65
C LEU A 201 2.98 24.68 -12.56
N ILE A 202 2.55 25.92 -12.82
CA ILE A 202 2.76 27.10 -11.93
C ILE A 202 1.59 27.30 -10.95
N HIS A 203 0.51 26.55 -11.05
CA HIS A 203 -0.66 26.67 -10.17
C HIS A 203 -0.98 25.38 -9.38
N ILE A 204 0.04 24.77 -8.78
CA ILE A 204 -0.14 23.72 -7.76
C ILE A 204 -0.04 24.34 -6.38
#